data_2e5b62772f31bd0c8dabe1898e1c8da9
#
_entry.id   2e5b62772f31bd0c8dabe1898e1c8da9
#
_cell.length_a   1.000
_cell.length_b   1.000
_cell.length_c   1.000
_cell.angle_alpha   90.00
_cell.angle_beta   90.00
_cell.angle_gamma   90.00
#
_symmetry.space_group_name_H-M   'P 1'
#
loop_
_entity.id
_entity.type
_entity.pdbx_description
1 polymer ?
#
loop_
_entity_poly.entity_id
_entity_poly.type
_entity_poly.pdbx_seq_one_letter_code
_entity_poly.pdbx_strand_id
1 'polypeptide(L)'
;MTLQELLDARQLPAVDFPSSATGWWQRHRELSRLLCQEAYGQLPPPPLQLHAQELALEERFCAGKAPLRQLRLSCTLPGGQVSFPVSLAIPRQESPCPAIVFISFRPNFPDKYLPVEELTDRGYAVASFCYSDVTADNSDFRSGLAAVLDVDRSRPDASGKLILWAWAAMRVLDHLRTLPDIDHRRIAVAGHSRMGKAALLASGLDPRFFAVLANEPGCMGGALTRGKTGETLEDICDSFPYFFAPRLRDYVGREAELPFDQHFLLALNAPRKLYVASAAQDFWADPLSEFLGCAAASCAWEQLGAPGLLGADRLPKPGAVLSGGMIGYHLREGEHYLSRYEWQRFLDFLEEA
;
A
#
# COMPACT_ATOMS: atom_id res chain seq x y z
N MET A 1 2.81 5.27 -30.29
CA MET A 1 2.05 6.19 -29.41
C MET A 1 3.00 6.79 -28.38
N THR A 2 2.92 8.09 -28.19
CA THR A 2 3.60 8.80 -27.11
C THR A 2 2.91 8.50 -25.77
N LEU A 3 3.57 8.81 -24.65
CA LEU A 3 2.95 8.69 -23.32
C LEU A 3 1.64 9.51 -23.24
N GLN A 4 1.67 10.75 -23.77
CA GLN A 4 0.50 11.63 -23.74
C GLN A 4 -0.68 11.04 -24.54
N GLU A 5 -0.43 10.50 -25.74
CA GLU A 5 -1.49 9.81 -26.53
C GLU A 5 -2.11 8.63 -25.79
N LEU A 6 -1.30 7.88 -25.01
CA LEU A 6 -1.79 6.76 -24.21
C LEU A 6 -2.63 7.23 -23.02
N LEU A 7 -2.22 8.30 -22.35
CA LEU A 7 -2.98 8.89 -21.24
C LEU A 7 -4.30 9.51 -21.75
N ASP A 8 -4.27 10.23 -22.85
CA ASP A 8 -5.45 10.86 -23.48
C ASP A 8 -6.49 9.77 -23.87
N ALA A 9 -6.01 8.65 -24.40
CA ALA A 9 -6.88 7.52 -24.75
C ALA A 9 -7.63 6.91 -23.54
N ARG A 10 -7.10 7.07 -22.32
CA ARG A 10 -7.74 6.60 -21.09
C ARG A 10 -8.90 7.48 -20.61
N GLN A 11 -9.02 8.70 -21.11
CA GLN A 11 -10.07 9.66 -20.72
C GLN A 11 -10.20 9.77 -19.19
N LEU A 12 -9.07 9.98 -18.51
CA LEU A 12 -9.00 10.02 -17.06
C LEU A 12 -9.77 11.22 -16.50
N PRO A 13 -10.46 11.07 -15.36
CA PRO A 13 -11.02 12.21 -14.67
C PRO A 13 -9.90 13.16 -14.24
N ALA A 14 -10.11 14.45 -14.44
CA ALA A 14 -9.14 15.46 -14.08
C ALA A 14 -8.91 15.48 -12.57
N VAL A 15 -7.65 15.56 -12.17
CA VAL A 15 -7.27 15.79 -10.78
C VAL A 15 -6.70 17.19 -10.70
N ASP A 16 -7.40 18.07 -10.00
CA ASP A 16 -6.93 19.42 -9.72
C ASP A 16 -6.29 19.45 -8.32
N PHE A 17 -4.99 19.71 -8.27
CA PHE A 17 -4.22 19.80 -7.02
C PHE A 17 -3.79 21.24 -6.78
N PRO A 18 -4.26 21.87 -5.67
CA PRO A 18 -3.79 23.19 -5.29
C PRO A 18 -2.29 23.18 -4.96
N SER A 19 -1.56 24.19 -5.41
CA SER A 19 -0.12 24.35 -5.14
C SER A 19 0.20 24.78 -3.70
N SER A 20 -0.80 25.20 -2.92
CA SER A 20 -0.60 25.57 -1.51
C SER A 20 -0.73 24.35 -0.58
N ALA A 21 0.09 24.27 0.49
CA ALA A 21 0.02 23.18 1.46
C ALA A 21 -1.38 23.04 2.08
N THR A 22 -2.05 24.14 2.43
CA THR A 22 -3.41 24.12 2.99
C THR A 22 -4.43 23.58 1.98
N GLY A 23 -4.37 24.04 0.73
CA GLY A 23 -5.24 23.57 -0.35
C GLY A 23 -4.99 22.10 -0.65
N TRP A 24 -3.70 21.65 -0.63
CA TRP A 24 -3.35 20.25 -0.79
C TRP A 24 -4.02 19.37 0.27
N TRP A 25 -3.90 19.71 1.56
CA TRP A 25 -4.51 18.91 2.63
C TRP A 25 -6.04 18.89 2.60
N GLN A 26 -6.66 19.97 2.12
CA GLN A 26 -8.10 19.97 1.86
C GLN A 26 -8.43 18.99 0.73
N ARG A 27 -7.72 19.07 -0.40
CA ARG A 27 -7.94 18.20 -1.56
C ARG A 27 -7.66 16.73 -1.23
N HIS A 28 -6.59 16.46 -0.49
CA HIS A 28 -6.27 15.12 0.00
C HIS A 28 -7.45 14.51 0.79
N ARG A 29 -8.06 15.26 1.69
CA ARG A 29 -9.25 14.79 2.44
C ARG A 29 -10.46 14.54 1.53
N GLU A 30 -10.67 15.36 0.51
CA GLU A 30 -11.75 15.19 -0.47
C GLU A 30 -11.55 13.91 -1.28
N LEU A 31 -10.34 13.69 -1.81
CA LEU A 31 -9.99 12.49 -2.56
C LEU A 31 -10.07 11.24 -1.69
N SER A 32 -9.59 11.31 -0.44
CA SER A 32 -9.69 10.19 0.51
C SER A 32 -11.15 9.82 0.77
N ARG A 33 -12.02 10.81 0.97
CA ARG A 33 -13.47 10.56 1.15
C ARG A 33 -14.10 9.94 -0.09
N LEU A 34 -13.77 10.47 -1.27
CA LEU A 34 -14.26 9.95 -2.54
C LEU A 34 -13.90 8.47 -2.71
N LEU A 35 -12.63 8.11 -2.54
CA LEU A 35 -12.16 6.72 -2.66
C LEU A 35 -12.79 5.81 -1.61
N CYS A 36 -12.95 6.29 -0.36
CA CYS A 36 -13.64 5.54 0.67
C CYS A 36 -15.12 5.33 0.35
N GLN A 37 -15.82 6.34 -0.15
CA GLN A 37 -17.25 6.26 -0.45
C GLN A 37 -17.55 5.39 -1.67
N GLU A 38 -16.73 5.50 -2.72
CA GLU A 38 -17.04 4.91 -4.00
C GLU A 38 -16.35 3.55 -4.23
N ALA A 39 -15.21 3.28 -3.53
CA ALA A 39 -14.41 2.09 -3.83
C ALA A 39 -14.09 1.20 -2.64
N TYR A 40 -13.44 1.72 -1.58
CA TYR A 40 -12.83 0.87 -0.56
C TYR A 40 -13.63 0.74 0.73
N GLY A 41 -14.62 1.60 0.92
CA GLY A 41 -15.43 1.69 2.13
C GLY A 41 -14.81 2.59 3.19
N GLN A 42 -15.56 2.81 4.26
CA GLN A 42 -15.16 3.74 5.32
C GLN A 42 -13.91 3.24 6.07
N LEU A 43 -12.93 4.12 6.24
CA LEU A 43 -11.76 3.84 7.08
C LEU A 43 -12.22 3.77 8.55
N PRO A 44 -11.93 2.66 9.28
CA PRO A 44 -12.23 2.59 10.70
C PRO A 44 -11.52 3.69 11.50
N PRO A 45 -12.11 4.18 12.59
CA PRO A 45 -11.46 5.14 13.45
C PRO A 45 -10.21 4.55 14.11
N PRO A 46 -9.26 5.38 14.56
CA PRO A 46 -8.17 4.90 15.40
C PRO A 46 -8.74 4.24 16.67
N PRO A 47 -8.03 3.25 17.25
CA PRO A 47 -8.49 2.58 18.46
C PRO A 47 -8.45 3.54 19.65
N LEU A 48 -9.35 3.30 20.62
CA LEU A 48 -9.35 4.01 21.90
C LEU A 48 -8.07 3.73 22.70
N GLN A 49 -7.57 2.49 22.58
CA GLN A 49 -6.32 2.04 23.20
C GLN A 49 -5.61 1.07 22.25
N LEU A 50 -4.28 1.19 22.21
CA LEU A 50 -3.38 0.26 21.53
C LEU A 50 -2.41 -0.29 22.58
N HIS A 51 -2.35 -1.61 22.68
CA HIS A 51 -1.41 -2.30 23.56
C HIS A 51 -0.59 -3.33 22.76
N ALA A 52 0.71 -3.32 22.96
CA ALA A 52 1.61 -4.34 22.42
C ALA A 52 2.15 -5.19 23.56
N GLN A 53 1.87 -6.49 23.51
CA GLN A 53 2.41 -7.48 24.42
C GLN A 53 3.50 -8.26 23.73
N GLU A 54 4.71 -8.27 24.28
CA GLU A 54 5.77 -9.17 23.83
C GLU A 54 5.46 -10.58 24.30
N LEU A 55 5.42 -11.52 23.34
CA LEU A 55 5.13 -12.95 23.58
C LEU A 55 6.40 -13.78 23.62
N ALA A 56 7.40 -13.41 22.80
CA ALA A 56 8.69 -14.09 22.72
C ALA A 56 9.76 -13.14 22.17
N LEU A 57 11.00 -13.41 22.55
CA LEU A 57 12.20 -12.73 22.05
C LEU A 57 13.23 -13.76 21.63
N GLU A 58 13.66 -13.71 20.38
CA GLU A 58 14.75 -14.50 19.82
C GLU A 58 15.99 -13.61 19.62
N GLU A 59 16.86 -13.60 20.64
CA GLU A 59 18.07 -12.76 20.66
C GLU A 59 19.08 -13.09 19.55
N ARG A 60 19.10 -14.35 19.09
CA ARG A 60 20.06 -14.86 18.10
C ARG A 60 19.53 -14.84 16.67
N PHE A 61 18.37 -14.28 16.43
CA PHE A 61 17.83 -14.13 15.07
C PHE A 61 18.81 -13.35 14.18
N CYS A 62 18.94 -13.74 12.91
CA CYS A 62 19.95 -13.22 11.97
C CYS A 62 21.37 -13.19 12.58
N ALA A 63 21.79 -14.33 13.18
CA ALA A 63 23.08 -14.49 13.87
C ALA A 63 23.29 -13.45 15.01
N GLY A 64 22.23 -12.95 15.61
CA GLY A 64 22.25 -11.94 16.67
C GLY A 64 22.36 -10.49 16.17
N LYS A 65 22.38 -10.27 14.87
CA LYS A 65 22.41 -8.92 14.26
C LYS A 65 21.09 -8.16 14.45
N ALA A 66 19.96 -8.88 14.41
CA ALA A 66 18.63 -8.29 14.52
C ALA A 66 17.72 -9.18 15.39
N PRO A 67 17.64 -8.97 16.70
CA PRO A 67 16.72 -9.70 17.56
C PRO A 67 15.28 -9.63 17.05
N LEU A 68 14.59 -10.77 17.11
CA LEU A 68 13.21 -10.91 16.68
C LEU A 68 12.27 -10.92 17.89
N ARG A 69 11.36 -9.97 17.94
CA ARG A 69 10.27 -9.89 18.91
C ARG A 69 8.98 -10.40 18.27
N GLN A 70 8.34 -11.34 18.92
CA GLN A 70 6.97 -11.75 18.59
C GLN A 70 6.01 -10.99 19.48
N LEU A 71 5.17 -10.17 18.88
CA LEU A 71 4.24 -9.30 19.59
C LEU A 71 2.80 -9.73 19.33
N ARG A 72 1.92 -9.46 20.30
CA ARG A 72 0.46 -9.40 20.09
C ARG A 72 0.06 -7.93 20.18
N LEU A 73 -0.43 -7.39 19.07
CA LEU A 73 -0.97 -6.05 19.02
C LEU A 73 -2.47 -6.13 19.29
N SER A 74 -2.96 -5.42 20.31
CA SER A 74 -4.36 -5.41 20.75
C SER A 74 -4.92 -4.00 20.64
N CYS A 75 -6.02 -3.86 19.90
CA CYS A 75 -6.70 -2.59 19.64
C CYS A 75 -8.09 -2.62 20.27
N THR A 76 -8.38 -1.72 21.19
CA THR A 76 -9.70 -1.53 21.77
C THR A 76 -10.50 -0.53 20.95
N LEU A 77 -11.65 -0.93 20.47
CA LEU A 77 -12.60 -0.15 19.69
C LEU A 77 -13.95 -0.07 20.43
N PRO A 78 -14.86 0.84 20.09
CA PRO A 78 -16.18 0.92 20.77
C PRO A 78 -16.96 -0.39 20.76
N GLY A 79 -16.83 -1.22 19.69
CA GLY A 79 -17.53 -2.51 19.56
C GLY A 79 -16.79 -3.70 20.17
N GLY A 80 -15.60 -3.51 20.77
CA GLY A 80 -14.85 -4.61 21.36
C GLY A 80 -13.35 -4.52 21.10
N GLN A 81 -12.64 -5.64 21.21
CA GLN A 81 -11.20 -5.70 21.01
C GLN A 81 -10.86 -6.62 19.83
N VAL A 82 -9.91 -6.20 19.02
CA VAL A 82 -9.24 -7.03 18.02
C VAL A 82 -7.76 -7.16 18.35
N SER A 83 -7.18 -8.34 18.15
CA SER A 83 -5.75 -8.58 18.37
C SER A 83 -5.19 -9.42 17.22
N PHE A 84 -3.96 -9.10 16.82
CA PHE A 84 -3.24 -9.87 15.80
C PHE A 84 -1.75 -9.92 16.09
N PRO A 85 -1.05 -11.00 15.63
CA PRO A 85 0.39 -11.13 15.82
C PRO A 85 1.17 -10.14 14.95
N VAL A 86 2.30 -9.66 15.46
CA VAL A 86 3.29 -8.88 14.71
C VAL A 86 4.67 -9.42 15.02
N SER A 87 5.43 -9.74 13.97
CA SER A 87 6.85 -10.09 14.08
C SER A 87 7.67 -8.82 13.82
N LEU A 88 8.59 -8.50 14.72
CA LEU A 88 9.40 -7.28 14.65
C LEU A 88 10.89 -7.61 14.84
N ALA A 89 11.69 -7.48 13.79
CA ALA A 89 13.14 -7.57 13.81
C ALA A 89 13.74 -6.17 13.75
N ILE A 90 14.59 -5.81 14.71
CA ILE A 90 15.26 -4.50 14.78
C ILE A 90 16.78 -4.72 14.73
N PRO A 91 17.49 -4.15 13.72
CA PRO A 91 18.93 -4.30 13.63
C PRO A 91 19.63 -3.62 14.83
N ARG A 92 20.67 -4.24 15.36
CA ARG A 92 21.51 -3.67 16.42
C ARG A 92 22.41 -2.59 15.84
N GLN A 93 22.11 -1.35 16.10
CA GLN A 93 22.89 -0.18 15.67
C GLN A 93 22.80 0.96 16.66
N GLU A 94 23.73 1.94 16.58
CA GLU A 94 23.82 3.05 17.54
C GLU A 94 22.70 4.10 17.37
N SER A 95 22.20 4.29 16.15
CA SER A 95 21.17 5.30 15.84
C SER A 95 19.83 4.64 15.60
N PRO A 96 18.70 5.36 15.84
CA PRO A 96 17.39 4.87 15.45
C PRO A 96 17.35 4.51 13.95
N CYS A 97 16.77 3.35 13.63
CA CYS A 97 16.72 2.82 12.28
C CYS A 97 15.41 3.16 11.57
N PRO A 98 15.44 3.32 10.22
CA PRO A 98 14.20 3.32 9.44
C PRO A 98 13.50 1.96 9.58
N ALA A 99 12.21 1.92 9.29
CA ALA A 99 11.42 0.70 9.41
C ALA A 99 10.55 0.45 8.17
N ILE A 100 10.26 -0.82 7.92
CA ILE A 100 9.31 -1.25 6.90
C ILE A 100 8.21 -2.08 7.56
N VAL A 101 6.96 -1.67 7.39
CA VAL A 101 5.78 -2.45 7.73
C VAL A 101 5.40 -3.29 6.52
N PHE A 102 5.53 -4.60 6.61
CA PHE A 102 5.18 -5.53 5.54
C PHE A 102 3.85 -6.23 5.82
N ILE A 103 2.90 -6.09 4.91
CA ILE A 103 1.62 -6.80 4.98
C ILE A 103 1.80 -8.17 4.32
N SER A 104 1.90 -9.22 5.12
CA SER A 104 2.24 -10.57 4.66
C SER A 104 1.01 -11.40 4.32
N PHE A 105 1.16 -12.33 3.37
CA PHE A 105 0.18 -13.37 3.06
C PHE A 105 0.17 -14.54 4.04
N ARG A 106 1.22 -14.70 4.80
CA ARG A 106 1.42 -15.87 5.68
C ARG A 106 1.93 -15.43 7.05
N PRO A 107 1.58 -16.17 8.09
CA PRO A 107 2.03 -15.86 9.46
C PRO A 107 3.52 -16.17 9.70
N ASN A 108 4.18 -16.87 8.76
CA ASN A 108 5.59 -17.22 8.88
C ASN A 108 6.49 -15.98 8.81
N PHE A 109 7.52 -15.95 9.65
CA PHE A 109 8.54 -14.91 9.64
C PHE A 109 9.93 -15.56 9.83
N PRO A 110 10.88 -15.35 8.89
CA PRO A 110 10.68 -14.68 7.61
C PRO A 110 9.73 -15.43 6.67
N ASP A 111 9.14 -14.71 5.73
CA ASP A 111 8.31 -15.24 4.66
C ASP A 111 9.12 -15.34 3.36
N LYS A 112 8.68 -16.16 2.38
CA LYS A 112 9.37 -16.28 1.10
C LYS A 112 9.47 -14.96 0.32
N TYR A 113 8.54 -14.04 0.56
CA TYR A 113 8.51 -12.70 -0.04
C TYR A 113 9.26 -11.65 0.78
N LEU A 114 9.72 -11.99 2.00
CA LEU A 114 10.30 -11.02 2.93
C LEU A 114 11.72 -11.46 3.33
N PRO A 115 12.76 -10.95 2.67
CA PRO A 115 14.16 -11.27 2.98
C PRO A 115 14.66 -10.45 4.18
N VAL A 116 14.24 -10.84 5.38
CA VAL A 116 14.45 -10.07 6.61
C VAL A 116 15.93 -9.79 6.87
N GLU A 117 16.81 -10.77 6.65
CA GLU A 117 18.25 -10.60 6.88
C GLU A 117 18.83 -9.51 5.98
N GLU A 118 18.50 -9.54 4.69
CA GLU A 118 18.99 -8.54 3.72
C GLU A 118 18.49 -7.13 4.07
N LEU A 119 17.23 -7.01 4.57
CA LEU A 119 16.66 -5.74 4.98
C LEU A 119 17.34 -5.21 6.25
N THR A 120 17.56 -6.08 7.24
CA THR A 120 18.23 -5.70 8.50
C THR A 120 19.72 -5.41 8.30
N ASP A 121 20.40 -6.09 7.36
CA ASP A 121 21.78 -5.78 6.97
C ASP A 121 21.90 -4.40 6.29
N ARG A 122 20.82 -3.91 5.64
CA ARG A 122 20.73 -2.53 5.12
C ARG A 122 20.25 -1.53 6.21
N GLY A 123 20.16 -1.96 7.47
CA GLY A 123 19.83 -1.11 8.61
C GLY A 123 18.33 -0.80 8.78
N TYR A 124 17.43 -1.55 8.15
CA TYR A 124 15.98 -1.36 8.32
C TYR A 124 15.42 -2.30 9.37
N ALA A 125 14.63 -1.79 10.29
CA ALA A 125 13.74 -2.62 11.08
C ALA A 125 12.61 -3.16 10.20
N VAL A 126 12.18 -4.39 10.48
CA VAL A 126 11.13 -5.06 9.71
C VAL A 126 10.02 -5.49 10.66
N ALA A 127 8.85 -4.90 10.49
CA ALA A 127 7.62 -5.30 11.17
C ALA A 127 6.69 -6.00 10.17
N SER A 128 6.23 -7.20 10.48
CA SER A 128 5.33 -7.93 9.60
C SER A 128 4.14 -8.50 10.35
N PHE A 129 2.98 -8.46 9.72
CA PHE A 129 1.76 -9.12 10.20
C PHE A 129 1.05 -9.83 9.03
N CYS A 130 0.37 -10.93 9.35
CA CYS A 130 -0.46 -11.61 8.35
C CYS A 130 -1.83 -10.95 8.27
N TYR A 131 -2.23 -10.56 7.07
CA TYR A 131 -3.49 -9.87 6.81
C TYR A 131 -4.73 -10.64 7.28
N SER A 132 -4.71 -11.98 7.15
CA SER A 132 -5.82 -12.85 7.55
C SER A 132 -6.00 -12.99 9.07
N ASP A 133 -4.98 -12.65 9.86
CA ASP A 133 -5.09 -12.60 11.33
C ASP A 133 -5.87 -11.37 11.81
N VAL A 134 -5.98 -10.36 10.97
CA VAL A 134 -6.77 -9.14 11.24
C VAL A 134 -8.24 -9.36 10.93
N THR A 135 -8.52 -9.90 9.74
CA THR A 135 -9.87 -10.29 9.29
C THR A 135 -9.73 -11.25 8.11
N ALA A 136 -10.62 -12.25 8.03
CA ALA A 136 -10.54 -13.33 7.05
C ALA A 136 -10.60 -12.82 5.59
N ASP A 137 -9.88 -13.48 4.68
CA ASP A 137 -9.86 -13.23 3.24
C ASP A 137 -11.02 -13.96 2.53
N ASN A 138 -12.23 -13.59 2.89
CA ASN A 138 -13.47 -14.11 2.34
C ASN A 138 -14.63 -13.17 2.65
N SER A 139 -15.83 -13.54 2.25
CA SER A 139 -17.06 -12.77 2.48
C SER A 139 -17.60 -12.84 3.93
N ASP A 140 -16.87 -13.46 4.88
CA ASP A 140 -17.24 -13.45 6.29
C ASP A 140 -16.85 -12.13 6.95
N PHE A 141 -17.83 -11.33 7.35
CA PHE A 141 -17.67 -10.09 8.12
C PHE A 141 -18.02 -10.26 9.60
N ARG A 142 -18.18 -11.52 10.08
CA ARG A 142 -18.53 -11.84 11.47
C ARG A 142 -17.32 -12.27 12.30
N SER A 143 -16.10 -12.13 11.76
CA SER A 143 -14.86 -12.48 12.44
C SER A 143 -13.84 -11.34 12.38
N GLY A 144 -12.88 -11.34 13.31
CA GLY A 144 -11.78 -10.39 13.39
C GLY A 144 -12.24 -8.93 13.48
N LEU A 145 -11.48 -8.03 12.88
CA LEU A 145 -11.75 -6.59 12.89
C LEU A 145 -13.14 -6.25 12.31
N ALA A 146 -13.57 -6.96 11.26
CA ALA A 146 -14.87 -6.72 10.64
C ALA A 146 -16.04 -6.94 11.60
N ALA A 147 -15.95 -7.98 12.46
CA ALA A 147 -16.96 -8.24 13.48
C ALA A 147 -16.95 -7.19 14.60
N VAL A 148 -15.76 -6.78 15.06
CA VAL A 148 -15.63 -5.75 16.10
C VAL A 148 -16.20 -4.42 15.65
N LEU A 149 -16.12 -4.11 14.34
CA LEU A 149 -16.67 -2.90 13.73
C LEU A 149 -18.15 -3.02 13.39
N ASP A 150 -18.73 -4.20 13.51
CA ASP A 150 -20.13 -4.51 13.09
C ASP A 150 -20.42 -4.01 11.66
N VAL A 151 -19.54 -4.42 10.71
CA VAL A 151 -19.61 -3.93 9.34
C VAL A 151 -20.90 -4.36 8.65
N ASP A 152 -21.80 -3.43 8.47
CA ASP A 152 -23.07 -3.63 7.75
C ASP A 152 -22.87 -3.51 6.24
N ARG A 153 -22.79 -4.66 5.57
CA ARG A 153 -22.59 -4.76 4.11
C ARG A 153 -23.80 -4.36 3.27
N SER A 154 -24.94 -4.04 3.88
CA SER A 154 -26.09 -3.45 3.16
C SER A 154 -25.88 -1.98 2.81
N ARG A 155 -24.95 -1.31 3.49
CA ARG A 155 -24.57 0.07 3.20
C ARG A 155 -23.68 0.13 1.96
N PRO A 156 -23.94 1.05 1.02
CA PRO A 156 -23.15 1.15 -0.22
C PRO A 156 -21.68 1.51 0.03
N ASP A 157 -21.37 2.19 1.13
CA ASP A 157 -20.04 2.65 1.54
C ASP A 157 -19.42 1.79 2.66
N ALA A 158 -19.97 0.59 2.92
CA ALA A 158 -19.44 -0.30 3.95
C ALA A 158 -17.99 -0.68 3.69
N SER A 159 -17.17 -0.75 4.75
CA SER A 159 -15.76 -1.11 4.68
C SER A 159 -15.55 -2.44 3.95
N GLY A 160 -14.69 -2.43 2.92
CA GLY A 160 -14.14 -3.64 2.32
C GLY A 160 -12.95 -4.18 3.11
N LYS A 161 -12.51 -5.39 2.80
CA LYS A 161 -11.38 -6.01 3.52
C LYS A 161 -10.05 -5.29 3.26
N LEU A 162 -9.84 -4.72 2.08
CA LEU A 162 -8.59 -3.99 1.75
C LEU A 162 -8.35 -2.82 2.72
N ILE A 163 -9.37 -2.03 3.01
CA ILE A 163 -9.21 -0.89 3.93
C ILE A 163 -9.06 -1.34 5.39
N LEU A 164 -9.60 -2.51 5.76
CA LEU A 164 -9.40 -3.11 7.09
C LEU A 164 -7.97 -3.61 7.26
N TRP A 165 -7.37 -4.20 6.24
CA TRP A 165 -5.95 -4.61 6.26
C TRP A 165 -5.01 -3.40 6.24
N ALA A 166 -5.35 -2.36 5.49
CA ALA A 166 -4.64 -1.07 5.51
C ALA A 166 -4.68 -0.43 6.90
N TRP A 167 -5.84 -0.45 7.58
CA TRP A 167 -5.97 0.04 8.95
C TRP A 167 -5.03 -0.70 9.90
N ALA A 168 -4.89 -2.02 9.79
CA ALA A 168 -3.96 -2.77 10.63
C ALA A 168 -2.51 -2.34 10.44
N ALA A 169 -2.07 -2.06 9.20
CA ALA A 169 -0.73 -1.51 8.94
C ALA A 169 -0.52 -0.16 9.65
N MET A 170 -1.55 0.70 9.68
CA MET A 170 -1.51 1.95 10.44
C MET A 170 -1.38 1.70 11.96
N ARG A 171 -1.95 0.62 12.49
CA ARG A 171 -1.79 0.25 13.92
C ARG A 171 -0.38 -0.24 14.23
N VAL A 172 0.25 -0.96 13.30
CA VAL A 172 1.67 -1.32 13.42
C VAL A 172 2.54 -0.05 13.40
N LEU A 173 2.24 0.90 12.52
CA LEU A 173 2.89 2.22 12.51
C LEU A 173 2.77 2.93 13.87
N ASP A 174 1.56 2.93 14.47
CA ASP A 174 1.34 3.55 15.79
C ASP A 174 2.27 2.94 16.84
N HIS A 175 2.43 1.61 16.86
CA HIS A 175 3.32 0.93 17.78
C HIS A 175 4.80 1.27 17.50
N LEU A 176 5.24 1.19 16.24
CA LEU A 176 6.63 1.50 15.89
C LEU A 176 7.03 2.92 16.31
N ARG A 177 6.11 3.87 16.27
CA ARG A 177 6.35 5.25 16.70
C ARG A 177 6.45 5.41 18.22
N THR A 178 6.25 4.39 19.02
CA THR A 178 6.51 4.40 20.46
C THR A 178 7.91 3.89 20.81
N LEU A 179 8.62 3.28 19.85
CA LEU A 179 9.89 2.63 20.08
C LEU A 179 11.06 3.61 19.85
N PRO A 180 12.00 3.76 20.83
CA PRO A 180 13.11 4.69 20.70
C PRO A 180 14.15 4.26 19.64
N ASP A 181 14.20 2.98 19.32
CA ASP A 181 15.12 2.41 18.32
C ASP A 181 14.68 2.65 16.88
N ILE A 182 13.48 3.21 16.65
CA ILE A 182 12.91 3.45 15.32
C ILE A 182 12.97 4.95 14.97
N ASP A 183 13.45 5.26 13.78
CA ASP A 183 13.30 6.61 13.21
C ASP A 183 11.84 6.83 12.76
N HIS A 184 11.10 7.54 13.58
CA HIS A 184 9.66 7.81 13.37
C HIS A 184 9.34 8.59 12.09
N ARG A 185 10.35 9.18 11.43
CA ARG A 185 10.20 9.93 10.17
C ARG A 185 10.45 9.06 8.96
N ARG A 186 10.97 7.84 9.13
CA ARG A 186 11.37 6.96 8.04
C ARG A 186 10.74 5.57 8.18
N ILE A 187 9.41 5.53 8.32
CA ILE A 187 8.63 4.28 8.36
C ILE A 187 7.88 4.13 7.03
N ALA A 188 8.24 3.11 6.25
CA ALA A 188 7.58 2.75 5.01
C ALA A 188 6.56 1.63 5.21
N VAL A 189 5.61 1.48 4.31
CA VAL A 189 4.73 0.32 4.21
C VAL A 189 4.94 -0.39 2.88
N ALA A 190 4.94 -1.71 2.90
CA ALA A 190 5.17 -2.53 1.72
C ALA A 190 4.15 -3.67 1.61
N GLY A 191 3.82 -4.05 0.38
CA GLY A 191 2.96 -5.19 0.10
C GLY A 191 3.06 -5.65 -1.35
N HIS A 192 2.64 -6.89 -1.58
CA HIS A 192 2.60 -7.54 -2.90
C HIS A 192 1.16 -7.85 -3.28
N SER A 193 0.80 -7.70 -4.58
CA SER A 193 -0.51 -8.05 -5.09
C SER A 193 -1.64 -7.32 -4.34
N ARG A 194 -2.66 -8.02 -3.82
CA ARG A 194 -3.71 -7.42 -2.98
C ARG A 194 -3.17 -6.70 -1.74
N MET A 195 -2.02 -7.13 -1.20
CA MET A 195 -1.37 -6.41 -0.09
C MET A 195 -0.63 -5.15 -0.59
N GLY A 196 -0.23 -5.10 -1.85
CA GLY A 196 0.21 -3.86 -2.51
C GLY A 196 -0.91 -2.83 -2.58
N LYS A 197 -2.16 -3.26 -2.92
CA LYS A 197 -3.36 -2.41 -2.87
C LYS A 197 -3.59 -1.88 -1.43
N ALA A 198 -3.50 -2.78 -0.42
CA ALA A 198 -3.65 -2.39 0.98
C ALA A 198 -2.54 -1.45 1.47
N ALA A 199 -1.29 -1.64 1.02
CA ALA A 199 -0.17 -0.75 1.33
C ALA A 199 -0.37 0.64 0.74
N LEU A 200 -0.83 0.75 -0.52
CA LEU A 200 -1.19 2.03 -1.15
C LEU A 200 -2.29 2.76 -0.36
N LEU A 201 -3.33 2.03 0.06
CA LEU A 201 -4.39 2.59 0.91
C LEU A 201 -3.85 3.04 2.27
N ALA A 202 -3.03 2.21 2.92
CA ALA A 202 -2.46 2.55 4.23
C ALA A 202 -1.66 3.85 4.18
N SER A 203 -0.76 3.97 3.21
CA SER A 203 0.07 5.17 3.06
C SER A 203 -0.74 6.36 2.55
N GLY A 204 -1.65 6.15 1.58
CA GLY A 204 -2.49 7.21 1.04
C GLY A 204 -3.40 7.85 2.09
N LEU A 205 -3.94 7.05 3.02
CA LEU A 205 -4.87 7.51 4.06
C LEU A 205 -4.17 7.91 5.37
N ASP A 206 -2.91 7.50 5.57
CA ASP A 206 -2.12 7.87 6.75
C ASP A 206 -0.78 8.54 6.33
N PRO A 207 -0.73 9.87 6.36
CA PRO A 207 0.45 10.63 5.92
C PRO A 207 1.68 10.46 6.81
N ARG A 208 1.60 9.72 7.92
CA ARG A 208 2.75 9.44 8.78
C ARG A 208 3.69 8.37 8.19
N PHE A 209 3.24 7.59 7.21
CA PHE A 209 4.16 6.77 6.42
C PHE A 209 5.05 7.65 5.55
N PHE A 210 6.34 7.39 5.60
CA PHE A 210 7.35 8.08 4.80
C PHE A 210 7.29 7.68 3.33
N ALA A 211 7.01 6.40 3.07
CA ALA A 211 6.99 5.83 1.74
C ALA A 211 6.02 4.65 1.64
N VAL A 212 5.59 4.33 0.42
CA VAL A 212 4.90 3.09 0.09
C VAL A 212 5.63 2.34 -1.02
N LEU A 213 5.74 1.02 -0.86
CA LEU A 213 6.39 0.10 -1.79
C LEU A 213 5.34 -0.95 -2.21
N ALA A 214 4.74 -0.76 -3.38
CA ALA A 214 3.67 -1.61 -3.90
C ALA A 214 4.18 -2.47 -5.05
N ASN A 215 4.27 -3.78 -4.83
CA ASN A 215 4.66 -4.72 -5.87
C ASN A 215 3.44 -5.31 -6.56
N GLU A 216 3.35 -5.11 -7.87
CA GLU A 216 2.29 -5.66 -8.74
C GLU A 216 0.89 -5.46 -8.11
N PRO A 217 0.51 -4.22 -7.75
CA PRO A 217 -0.76 -3.95 -7.09
C PRO A 217 -1.98 -4.10 -8.04
N GLY A 218 -1.79 -4.08 -9.35
CA GLY A 218 -2.80 -4.38 -10.37
C GLY A 218 -4.09 -3.57 -10.27
N CYS A 219 -5.19 -4.20 -10.69
CA CYS A 219 -6.54 -3.63 -10.73
C CYS A 219 -6.97 -3.10 -9.36
N MET A 220 -7.57 -1.92 -9.32
CA MET A 220 -7.95 -1.24 -8.08
C MET A 220 -6.79 -1.08 -7.07
N GLY A 221 -5.55 -1.05 -7.59
CA GLY A 221 -4.31 -0.76 -6.87
C GLY A 221 -3.53 0.33 -7.61
N GLY A 222 -2.49 -0.05 -8.40
CA GLY A 222 -1.68 0.88 -9.18
C GLY A 222 -2.14 1.05 -10.63
N ALA A 223 -2.82 0.04 -11.20
CA ALA A 223 -3.23 0.01 -12.59
C ALA A 223 -4.47 0.86 -12.84
N LEU A 224 -4.42 1.76 -13.81
CA LEU A 224 -5.59 2.52 -14.27
C LEU A 224 -6.73 1.56 -14.64
N THR A 225 -7.94 1.87 -14.21
CA THR A 225 -9.14 1.05 -14.46
C THR A 225 -9.65 1.22 -15.89
N ARG A 226 -9.65 2.47 -16.40
CA ARG A 226 -10.09 2.77 -17.77
C ARG A 226 -9.13 2.22 -18.81
N GLY A 227 -9.67 1.46 -19.78
CA GLY A 227 -8.90 0.87 -20.87
C GLY A 227 -7.87 -0.18 -20.44
N LYS A 228 -8.04 -0.73 -19.25
CA LYS A 228 -7.20 -1.78 -18.69
C LYS A 228 -7.37 -3.10 -19.48
N THR A 229 -6.27 -3.86 -19.57
CA THR A 229 -6.26 -5.28 -19.97
C THR A 229 -6.05 -6.17 -18.73
N GLY A 230 -6.10 -7.48 -18.89
CA GLY A 230 -5.96 -8.43 -17.76
C GLY A 230 -7.15 -8.36 -16.80
N GLU A 231 -6.92 -8.35 -15.49
CA GLU A 231 -7.97 -8.28 -14.46
C GLU A 231 -8.79 -7.00 -14.60
N THR A 232 -10.04 -7.12 -14.97
CA THR A 232 -10.98 -6.00 -15.12
C THR A 232 -11.65 -5.65 -13.78
N LEU A 233 -12.43 -4.57 -13.77
CA LEU A 233 -13.27 -4.24 -12.62
C LEU A 233 -14.32 -5.33 -12.36
N GLU A 234 -14.86 -5.94 -13.41
CA GLU A 234 -15.79 -7.06 -13.30
C GLU A 234 -15.11 -8.27 -12.65
N ASP A 235 -13.95 -8.68 -13.17
CA ASP A 235 -13.21 -9.84 -12.67
C ASP A 235 -12.91 -9.72 -11.17
N ILE A 236 -12.42 -8.56 -10.72
CA ILE A 236 -12.04 -8.38 -9.33
C ILE A 236 -13.27 -8.25 -8.41
N CYS A 237 -14.36 -7.64 -8.88
CA CYS A 237 -15.62 -7.56 -8.14
C CYS A 237 -16.32 -8.91 -8.03
N ASP A 238 -16.19 -9.78 -9.02
CA ASP A 238 -16.76 -11.12 -9.01
C ASP A 238 -15.94 -12.08 -8.15
N SER A 239 -14.60 -12.05 -8.30
CA SER A 239 -13.69 -12.93 -7.55
C SER A 239 -13.57 -12.54 -6.09
N PHE A 240 -13.58 -11.24 -5.78
CA PHE A 240 -13.32 -10.70 -4.46
C PHE A 240 -14.31 -9.59 -4.06
N PRO A 241 -15.63 -9.86 -4.05
CA PRO A 241 -16.65 -8.84 -3.77
C PRO A 241 -16.52 -8.19 -2.38
N TYR A 242 -15.79 -8.84 -1.50
CA TYR A 242 -15.56 -8.39 -0.13
C TYR A 242 -14.34 -7.45 0.02
N PHE A 243 -13.53 -7.28 -1.03
CA PHE A 243 -12.38 -6.36 -0.98
C PHE A 243 -12.80 -4.90 -0.87
N PHE A 244 -13.93 -4.56 -1.48
CA PHE A 244 -14.38 -3.20 -1.75
C PHE A 244 -15.68 -2.84 -1.05
N ALA A 245 -16.03 -1.57 -1.08
CA ALA A 245 -17.37 -1.11 -0.77
C ALA A 245 -18.38 -1.73 -1.76
N PRO A 246 -19.61 -2.08 -1.33
CA PRO A 246 -20.63 -2.61 -2.23
C PRO A 246 -20.91 -1.73 -3.45
N ARG A 247 -20.84 -0.41 -3.29
CA ARG A 247 -21.04 0.58 -4.36
C ARG A 247 -20.13 0.42 -5.56
N LEU A 248 -18.89 -0.05 -5.36
CA LEU A 248 -17.95 -0.20 -6.47
C LEU A 248 -18.51 -1.06 -7.59
N ARG A 249 -19.31 -2.07 -7.25
CA ARG A 249 -19.94 -2.96 -8.22
C ARG A 249 -20.90 -2.25 -9.19
N ASP A 250 -21.46 -1.11 -8.80
CA ASP A 250 -22.37 -0.33 -9.66
C ASP A 250 -21.66 0.24 -10.89
N TYR A 251 -20.32 0.28 -10.87
CA TYR A 251 -19.50 0.77 -11.98
C TYR A 251 -19.01 -0.33 -12.94
N VAL A 252 -19.27 -1.60 -12.66
CA VAL A 252 -18.90 -2.71 -13.55
C VAL A 252 -19.59 -2.54 -14.92
N GLY A 253 -18.79 -2.55 -16.01
CA GLY A 253 -19.24 -2.25 -17.37
C GLY A 253 -19.55 -0.76 -17.62
N ARG A 254 -19.27 0.09 -16.66
CA ARG A 254 -19.48 1.55 -16.70
C ARG A 254 -18.28 2.31 -16.15
N GLU A 255 -17.07 1.79 -16.37
CA GLU A 255 -15.82 2.33 -15.80
C GLU A 255 -15.58 3.79 -16.20
N ALA A 256 -16.12 4.21 -17.34
CA ALA A 256 -16.06 5.62 -17.76
C ALA A 256 -16.83 6.58 -16.83
N GLU A 257 -17.78 6.07 -16.04
CA GLU A 257 -18.57 6.86 -15.09
C GLU A 257 -17.94 6.92 -13.68
N LEU A 258 -16.85 6.17 -13.43
CA LEU A 258 -16.12 6.29 -12.16
C LEU A 258 -15.70 7.75 -11.93
N PRO A 259 -16.00 8.35 -10.77
CA PRO A 259 -15.59 9.73 -10.47
C PRO A 259 -14.10 9.86 -10.13
N PHE A 260 -13.36 8.78 -10.21
CA PHE A 260 -11.91 8.66 -9.97
C PHE A 260 -11.28 7.64 -10.93
N ASP A 261 -9.97 7.52 -10.90
CA ASP A 261 -9.22 6.36 -11.36
C ASP A 261 -8.00 6.17 -10.44
N GLN A 262 -7.21 5.10 -10.62
CA GLN A 262 -6.20 4.70 -9.64
C GLN A 262 -5.08 5.73 -9.43
N HIS A 263 -4.84 6.61 -10.39
CA HIS A 263 -3.93 7.75 -10.19
C HIS A 263 -4.36 8.67 -9.01
N PHE A 264 -5.65 8.66 -8.60
CA PHE A 264 -6.11 9.37 -7.39
C PHE A 264 -5.56 8.72 -6.12
N LEU A 265 -5.61 7.37 -6.03
CA LEU A 265 -5.02 6.65 -4.91
C LEU A 265 -3.51 6.85 -4.82
N LEU A 266 -2.82 6.79 -5.97
CA LEU A 266 -1.38 7.03 -6.03
C LEU A 266 -1.06 8.47 -5.60
N ALA A 267 -1.81 9.46 -6.09
CA ALA A 267 -1.64 10.87 -5.77
C ALA A 267 -1.81 11.20 -4.27
N LEU A 268 -2.59 10.44 -3.51
CA LEU A 268 -2.69 10.62 -2.05
C LEU A 268 -1.33 10.47 -1.33
N ASN A 269 -0.33 9.90 -2.00
CA ASN A 269 1.00 9.74 -1.43
C ASN A 269 1.90 10.97 -1.63
N ALA A 270 1.53 11.93 -2.47
CA ALA A 270 2.30 13.16 -2.68
C ALA A 270 2.41 13.99 -1.39
N PRO A 271 3.55 14.64 -1.12
CA PRO A 271 4.81 14.61 -1.87
C PRO A 271 5.79 13.49 -1.44
N ARG A 272 5.31 12.48 -0.72
CA ARG A 272 6.12 11.38 -0.15
C ARG A 272 6.57 10.39 -1.22
N LYS A 273 7.48 9.49 -0.87
CA LYS A 273 7.99 8.46 -1.78
C LYS A 273 6.93 7.40 -2.09
N LEU A 274 6.71 7.13 -3.35
CA LEU A 274 5.85 6.08 -3.88
C LEU A 274 6.66 5.20 -4.83
N TYR A 275 6.64 3.89 -4.65
CA TYR A 275 7.25 2.96 -5.60
C TYR A 275 6.23 1.90 -6.04
N VAL A 276 6.11 1.74 -7.35
CA VAL A 276 5.33 0.66 -7.97
C VAL A 276 6.28 -0.23 -8.76
N ALA A 277 6.24 -1.52 -8.50
CA ALA A 277 7.02 -2.51 -9.22
C ALA A 277 6.10 -3.38 -10.07
N SER A 278 6.49 -3.63 -11.31
CA SER A 278 5.74 -4.44 -12.27
C SER A 278 6.60 -5.51 -12.90
N ALA A 279 5.98 -6.60 -13.37
CA ALA A 279 6.62 -7.66 -14.14
C ALA A 279 6.03 -7.75 -15.55
N ALA A 280 6.91 -7.92 -16.55
CA ALA A 280 6.54 -7.82 -17.96
C ALA A 280 5.56 -8.93 -18.45
N GLN A 281 5.57 -10.09 -17.78
CA GLN A 281 4.70 -11.22 -18.08
C GLN A 281 3.51 -11.33 -17.11
N ASP A 282 3.35 -10.38 -16.18
CA ASP A 282 2.15 -10.28 -15.33
C ASP A 282 1.02 -9.56 -16.07
N PHE A 283 0.53 -10.19 -17.13
CA PHE A 283 -0.53 -9.63 -17.97
C PHE A 283 -1.84 -9.41 -17.20
N TRP A 284 -2.04 -10.15 -16.12
CA TRP A 284 -3.23 -10.03 -15.27
C TRP A 284 -3.23 -8.70 -14.48
N ALA A 285 -2.09 -8.30 -13.93
CA ALA A 285 -1.94 -7.00 -13.26
C ALA A 285 -1.98 -5.83 -14.25
N ASP A 286 -1.58 -6.03 -15.51
CA ASP A 286 -1.46 -5.01 -16.56
C ASP A 286 -0.36 -3.97 -16.22
N PRO A 287 0.93 -4.32 -16.44
CA PRO A 287 2.05 -3.43 -16.14
C PRO A 287 2.02 -2.11 -16.89
N LEU A 288 1.39 -2.07 -18.09
CA LEU A 288 1.20 -0.81 -18.81
C LEU A 288 0.27 0.13 -18.03
N SER A 289 -0.86 -0.36 -17.53
CA SER A 289 -1.80 0.44 -16.77
C SER A 289 -1.25 0.85 -15.40
N GLU A 290 -0.35 0.05 -14.78
CA GLU A 290 0.39 0.44 -13.57
C GLU A 290 1.36 1.58 -13.85
N PHE A 291 2.14 1.50 -14.94
CA PHE A 291 3.02 2.58 -15.37
C PHE A 291 2.25 3.88 -15.67
N LEU A 292 1.16 3.77 -16.44
CA LEU A 292 0.31 4.92 -16.77
C LEU A 292 -0.34 5.53 -15.52
N GLY A 293 -0.67 4.72 -14.52
CA GLY A 293 -1.16 5.18 -13.22
C GLY A 293 -0.13 6.06 -12.50
N CYS A 294 1.13 5.62 -12.45
CA CYS A 294 2.24 6.39 -11.90
C CYS A 294 2.49 7.70 -12.68
N ALA A 295 2.48 7.63 -14.01
CA ALA A 295 2.67 8.80 -14.86
C ALA A 295 1.54 9.82 -14.67
N ALA A 296 0.28 9.37 -14.64
CA ALA A 296 -0.87 10.25 -14.43
C ALA A 296 -0.89 10.89 -13.03
N ALA A 297 -0.38 10.19 -12.00
CA ALA A 297 -0.31 10.72 -10.65
C ALA A 297 0.79 11.76 -10.45
N SER A 298 1.80 11.85 -11.35
CA SER A 298 2.97 12.75 -11.23
C SER A 298 2.59 14.21 -11.01
N CYS A 299 1.49 14.66 -11.63
CA CYS A 299 1.01 16.03 -11.48
C CYS A 299 0.79 16.46 -10.01
N ALA A 300 0.48 15.52 -9.11
CA ALA A 300 0.30 15.80 -7.69
C ALA A 300 1.62 16.24 -7.03
N TRP A 301 2.73 15.59 -7.37
CA TRP A 301 4.06 15.97 -6.89
C TRP A 301 4.53 17.29 -7.51
N GLU A 302 4.37 17.42 -8.81
CA GLU A 302 4.77 18.62 -9.56
C GLU A 302 4.07 19.88 -9.04
N GLN A 303 2.78 19.81 -8.74
CA GLN A 303 2.01 20.90 -8.13
C GLN A 303 2.53 21.29 -6.73
N LEU A 304 3.16 20.36 -6.03
CA LEU A 304 3.78 20.58 -4.72
C LEU A 304 5.28 20.94 -4.82
N GLY A 305 5.80 21.12 -6.04
CA GLY A 305 7.19 21.47 -6.27
C GLY A 305 8.19 20.33 -6.10
N ALA A 306 7.72 19.08 -6.13
CA ALA A 306 8.54 17.88 -6.06
C ALA A 306 8.53 17.15 -7.42
N PRO A 307 9.60 16.45 -7.83
CA PRO A 307 9.59 15.67 -9.06
C PRO A 307 8.70 14.43 -8.89
N GLY A 308 7.79 14.20 -9.85
CA GLY A 308 6.98 12.98 -9.93
C GLY A 308 7.76 11.78 -10.47
N LEU A 309 7.24 11.10 -11.46
CA LEU A 309 7.92 10.00 -12.17
C LEU A 309 8.83 10.58 -13.25
N LEU A 310 10.13 10.60 -13.02
CA LEU A 310 11.12 11.08 -14.00
C LEU A 310 11.48 9.98 -15.01
N GLY A 311 11.79 10.38 -16.25
CA GLY A 311 12.18 9.47 -17.33
C GLY A 311 11.02 8.70 -17.96
N ALA A 312 9.78 9.14 -17.74
CA ALA A 312 8.57 8.53 -18.28
C ALA A 312 8.21 9.01 -19.70
N ASP A 313 9.13 9.63 -20.44
CA ASP A 313 8.94 10.07 -21.82
C ASP A 313 8.72 8.94 -22.83
N ARG A 314 9.03 7.70 -22.41
CA ARG A 314 8.83 6.47 -23.19
C ARG A 314 8.22 5.38 -22.31
N LEU A 315 7.54 4.43 -22.98
CA LEU A 315 7.13 3.20 -22.31
C LEU A 315 8.36 2.43 -21.82
N PRO A 316 8.35 1.98 -20.56
CA PRO A 316 9.46 1.20 -20.03
C PRO A 316 9.55 -0.14 -20.76
N LYS A 317 10.79 -0.56 -21.03
CA LYS A 317 11.08 -1.94 -21.47
C LYS A 317 11.46 -2.78 -20.26
N PRO A 318 11.32 -4.11 -20.34
CA PRO A 318 11.83 -4.99 -19.28
C PRO A 318 13.29 -4.67 -18.94
N GLY A 319 13.60 -4.56 -17.65
CA GLY A 319 14.86 -4.08 -17.12
C GLY A 319 14.92 -2.56 -16.84
N ALA A 320 13.91 -1.79 -17.26
CA ALA A 320 13.86 -0.35 -16.95
C ALA A 320 13.62 -0.10 -15.46
N VAL A 321 14.37 0.86 -14.91
CA VAL A 321 14.22 1.38 -13.54
C VAL A 321 14.15 2.90 -13.62
N LEU A 322 13.09 3.48 -13.10
CA LEU A 322 12.82 4.91 -13.05
C LEU A 322 12.71 5.29 -11.56
N SER A 323 13.78 5.77 -10.96
CA SER A 323 13.85 6.07 -9.51
C SER A 323 14.33 7.50 -9.19
N GLY A 324 14.62 8.31 -10.20
CA GLY A 324 15.18 9.65 -10.01
C GLY A 324 14.22 10.72 -9.43
N GLY A 325 12.93 10.41 -9.26
CA GLY A 325 11.91 11.29 -8.68
C GLY A 325 11.34 10.76 -7.38
N MET A 326 10.25 11.37 -6.92
CA MET A 326 9.52 10.91 -5.73
C MET A 326 8.58 9.73 -6.03
N ILE A 327 8.30 9.48 -7.30
CA ILE A 327 7.67 8.25 -7.78
C ILE A 327 8.76 7.39 -8.40
N GLY A 328 8.94 6.18 -7.87
CA GLY A 328 9.75 5.13 -8.45
C GLY A 328 8.89 4.12 -9.20
N TYR A 329 9.41 3.61 -10.31
CA TYR A 329 8.80 2.53 -11.07
C TYR A 329 9.88 1.63 -11.67
N HIS A 330 9.64 0.34 -11.71
CA HIS A 330 10.41 -0.55 -12.57
C HIS A 330 9.55 -1.60 -13.27
N LEU A 331 10.04 -2.06 -14.41
CA LEU A 331 9.48 -3.20 -15.13
C LEU A 331 10.57 -4.26 -15.25
N ARG A 332 10.45 -5.37 -14.52
CA ARG A 332 11.36 -6.52 -14.65
C ARG A 332 10.84 -7.56 -15.63
N GLU A 333 11.70 -8.46 -16.06
CA GLU A 333 11.27 -9.71 -16.68
C GLU A 333 10.60 -10.63 -15.66
N GLY A 334 9.70 -11.50 -16.11
CA GLY A 334 9.07 -12.55 -15.33
C GLY A 334 7.61 -12.29 -15.01
N GLU A 335 7.06 -13.17 -14.17
CA GLU A 335 5.65 -13.27 -13.82
C GLU A 335 5.37 -12.62 -12.45
N HIS A 336 4.12 -12.72 -12.00
CA HIS A 336 3.62 -12.22 -10.73
C HIS A 336 4.36 -12.77 -9.52
N TYR A 337 5.30 -12.02 -8.95
CA TYR A 337 6.12 -12.44 -7.82
C TYR A 337 6.80 -11.25 -7.13
N LEU A 338 7.02 -11.33 -5.83
CA LEU A 338 7.88 -10.41 -5.08
C LEU A 338 9.21 -11.12 -4.78
N SER A 339 10.28 -10.70 -5.42
CA SER A 339 11.60 -11.28 -5.29
C SER A 339 12.58 -10.37 -4.54
N ARG A 340 13.81 -10.84 -4.36
CA ARG A 340 14.90 -10.02 -3.83
C ARG A 340 15.27 -8.85 -4.73
N TYR A 341 15.03 -8.98 -6.04
CA TYR A 341 15.27 -7.88 -6.97
C TYR A 341 14.39 -6.66 -6.65
N GLU A 342 13.10 -6.85 -6.42
CA GLU A 342 12.20 -5.76 -6.03
C GLU A 342 12.67 -5.12 -4.72
N TRP A 343 13.05 -5.93 -3.72
CA TRP A 343 13.53 -5.41 -2.45
C TRP A 343 14.80 -4.58 -2.59
N GLN A 344 15.74 -4.99 -3.44
CA GLN A 344 16.94 -4.18 -3.74
C GLN A 344 16.55 -2.84 -4.33
N ARG A 345 15.65 -2.82 -5.34
CA ARG A 345 15.17 -1.56 -5.95
C ARG A 345 14.44 -0.68 -4.95
N PHE A 346 13.61 -1.28 -4.09
CA PHE A 346 12.91 -0.56 -3.04
C PHE A 346 13.87 0.12 -2.06
N LEU A 347 14.88 -0.61 -1.58
CA LEU A 347 15.86 -0.06 -0.65
C LEU A 347 16.70 1.04 -1.31
N ASP A 348 17.20 0.80 -2.52
CA ASP A 348 17.95 1.80 -3.28
C ASP A 348 17.12 3.10 -3.39
N PHE A 349 15.84 2.99 -3.76
CA PHE A 349 14.93 4.15 -3.85
C PHE A 349 14.69 4.85 -2.51
N LEU A 350 14.57 4.12 -1.40
CA LEU A 350 14.41 4.72 -0.09
C LEU A 350 15.66 5.47 0.40
N GLU A 351 16.84 5.06 -0.08
CA GLU A 351 18.14 5.64 0.29
C GLU A 351 18.58 6.79 -0.62
N GLU A 352 18.04 6.90 -1.84
CA GLU A 352 18.23 8.07 -2.70
C GLU A 352 17.74 9.33 -1.97
N ALA A 353 18.57 10.41 -1.95
CA ALA A 353 18.33 11.64 -1.19
C ALA A 353 17.23 12.52 -1.80
#